data_4b5179bea2bfcdbf5330809e4b778637
#
_entry.id   4b5179bea2bfcdbf5330809e4b778637
#
_cell.length_a   1.000
_cell.length_b   1.000
_cell.length_c   1.000
_cell.angle_alpha   90.00
_cell.angle_beta   90.00
_cell.angle_gamma   90.00
#
_symmetry.space_group_name_H-M   'P 1'
#
loop_
_entity.id
_entity.type
_entity.pdbx_description
1 polymer ?
#
loop_
_entity_poly.entity_id
_entity_poly.type
_entity_poly.pdbx_seq_one_letter_code
_entity_poly.pdbx_strand_id
1 'polypeptide(L)'
;IGDSNALAVGDPVIAIGSPLGLAGTVTTGIVSAKNRPVRLQGGGSDTDAVIDAIQTDAAVNPGNSGGPLVDASGAVVGINSAIRTLGGDSSGSIGLGFAIPIATAKDVAEQIIRSGSVQHSTIGVNARSATDGITDGAQVQNVQGGGPAAAAGIAEGDVITKVGDRQVGNADELIVAVRQNPVGAVVPVVLLRDGREMTVSVTLGSE
;
A
#
# COMPACT_ATOMS: atom_id res chain seq x y z
N ILE A 1 18.55 0.47 10.81
CA ILE A 1 17.31 0.88 10.13
C ILE A 1 17.59 2.20 9.43
N GLY A 2 17.28 2.27 8.14
CA GLY A 2 17.36 3.46 7.32
C GLY A 2 16.05 4.27 7.30
N ASP A 3 15.96 5.20 6.34
CA ASP A 3 14.76 6.02 6.11
C ASP A 3 14.16 5.72 4.73
N SER A 4 13.07 4.94 4.71
CA SER A 4 12.37 4.64 3.46
C SER A 4 11.66 5.85 2.82
N ASN A 5 11.40 6.91 3.60
CA ASN A 5 10.76 8.11 3.07
C ASN A 5 11.75 8.94 2.25
N ALA A 6 13.04 8.92 2.62
CA ALA A 6 14.10 9.64 1.92
C ALA A 6 14.50 9.00 0.57
N LEU A 7 14.13 7.73 0.30
CA LEU A 7 14.44 7.08 -0.96
C LEU A 7 13.88 7.86 -2.16
N ALA A 8 14.64 7.89 -3.24
CA ALA A 8 14.23 8.40 -4.54
C ALA A 8 14.21 7.28 -5.59
N VAL A 9 13.39 7.45 -6.63
CA VAL A 9 13.44 6.57 -7.81
C VAL A 9 14.82 6.69 -8.46
N GLY A 10 15.45 5.54 -8.73
CA GLY A 10 16.83 5.45 -9.24
C GLY A 10 17.88 5.19 -8.14
N ASP A 11 17.55 5.30 -6.86
CA ASP A 11 18.49 4.97 -5.78
C ASP A 11 18.86 3.50 -5.81
N PRO A 12 20.16 3.15 -5.66
CA PRO A 12 20.61 1.77 -5.63
C PRO A 12 20.11 1.05 -4.36
N VAL A 13 19.61 -0.17 -4.55
CA VAL A 13 19.16 -1.04 -3.46
C VAL A 13 19.64 -2.47 -3.64
N ILE A 14 19.75 -3.20 -2.54
CA ILE A 14 20.21 -4.57 -2.47
C ILE A 14 19.14 -5.39 -1.74
N ALA A 15 18.62 -6.41 -2.40
CA ALA A 15 17.71 -7.36 -1.77
C ALA A 15 18.49 -8.58 -1.28
N ILE A 16 18.28 -8.97 -0.02
CA ILE A 16 18.94 -10.10 0.62
C ILE A 16 17.87 -11.12 1.01
N GLY A 17 18.16 -12.41 0.83
CA GLY A 17 17.23 -13.47 1.16
C GLY A 17 17.83 -14.87 1.05
N SER A 18 16.94 -15.88 1.11
CA SER A 18 17.31 -17.30 1.03
C SER A 18 16.34 -18.06 0.11
N PRO A 19 16.30 -17.72 -1.20
CA PRO A 19 15.41 -18.39 -2.14
C PRO A 19 15.82 -19.86 -2.27
N LEU A 20 14.84 -20.76 -2.32
CA LEU A 20 15.05 -22.21 -2.50
C LEU A 20 15.96 -22.86 -1.45
N GLY A 21 16.11 -22.26 -0.26
CA GLY A 21 17.01 -22.73 0.78
C GLY A 21 18.49 -22.39 0.53
N LEU A 22 18.81 -21.60 -0.49
CA LEU A 22 20.15 -21.09 -0.75
C LEU A 22 20.41 -19.86 0.13
N ALA A 23 21.02 -20.09 1.29
CA ALA A 23 21.32 -19.03 2.25
C ALA A 23 22.26 -17.97 1.63
N GLY A 24 21.98 -16.69 1.94
CA GLY A 24 22.86 -15.58 1.55
C GLY A 24 22.75 -15.14 0.10
N THR A 25 21.60 -15.34 -0.56
CA THR A 25 21.37 -14.79 -1.88
C THR A 25 21.24 -13.27 -1.79
N VAL A 26 22.03 -12.58 -2.60
CA VAL A 26 22.07 -11.12 -2.72
C VAL A 26 21.83 -10.73 -4.17
N THR A 27 20.88 -9.83 -4.37
CA THR A 27 20.60 -9.26 -5.70
C THR A 27 20.61 -7.74 -5.60
N THR A 28 21.05 -7.07 -6.67
CA THR A 28 21.13 -5.62 -6.75
C THR A 28 20.15 -5.07 -7.77
N GLY A 29 19.69 -3.87 -7.55
CA GLY A 29 18.84 -3.11 -8.45
C GLY A 29 18.69 -1.69 -7.97
N ILE A 30 17.63 -1.03 -8.41
CA ILE A 30 17.28 0.33 -8.03
C ILE A 30 15.85 0.39 -7.48
N VAL A 31 15.51 1.48 -6.84
CA VAL A 31 14.11 1.85 -6.59
C VAL A 31 13.47 2.19 -7.93
N SER A 32 12.58 1.33 -8.43
CA SER A 32 11.88 1.53 -9.70
C SER A 32 10.66 2.43 -9.56
N ALA A 33 9.98 2.36 -8.40
CA ALA A 33 8.86 3.22 -8.05
C ALA A 33 8.66 3.24 -6.53
N LYS A 34 7.98 4.26 -6.05
CA LYS A 34 7.51 4.38 -4.66
C LYS A 34 6.00 4.45 -4.65
N ASN A 35 5.42 4.19 -3.49
CA ASN A 35 3.98 4.33 -3.24
C ASN A 35 3.13 3.49 -4.21
N ARG A 36 3.58 2.25 -4.48
CA ARG A 36 2.85 1.29 -5.30
C ARG A 36 1.85 0.50 -4.45
N PRO A 37 0.54 0.68 -4.65
CA PRO A 37 -0.44 -0.19 -4.03
C PRO A 37 -0.29 -1.61 -4.58
N VAL A 38 -0.08 -2.55 -3.69
CA VAL A 38 0.08 -3.96 -4.07
C VAL A 38 -0.77 -4.83 -3.16
N ARG A 39 -1.65 -5.65 -3.77
CA ARG A 39 -2.39 -6.67 -3.06
C ARG A 39 -1.50 -7.85 -2.74
N LEU A 40 -1.37 -8.17 -1.47
CA LEU A 40 -0.79 -9.41 -1.01
C LEU A 40 -1.89 -10.47 -0.98
N GLN A 41 -1.78 -11.48 -1.84
CA GLN A 41 -2.68 -12.63 -1.76
C GLN A 41 -2.30 -13.47 -0.53
N GLY A 42 -3.06 -13.31 0.54
CA GLY A 42 -2.99 -14.17 1.71
C GLY A 42 -3.77 -15.45 1.48
N GLY A 43 -3.20 -16.60 1.82
CA GLY A 43 -3.91 -17.88 1.77
C GLY A 43 -5.09 -17.90 2.73
N GLY A 44 -6.30 -17.80 2.24
CA GLY A 44 -7.49 -18.40 2.85
C GLY A 44 -8.31 -17.57 3.83
N SER A 45 -8.22 -16.25 3.89
CA SER A 45 -9.21 -15.41 4.57
C SER A 45 -9.39 -14.05 3.91
N ASP A 46 -10.59 -13.52 3.99
CA ASP A 46 -11.22 -12.40 3.27
C ASP A 46 -10.52 -11.02 3.33
N THR A 47 -9.27 -10.93 3.70
CA THR A 47 -8.55 -9.65 3.75
C THR A 47 -7.29 -9.69 2.90
N ASP A 48 -7.46 -9.41 1.62
CA ASP A 48 -6.35 -9.03 0.75
C ASP A 48 -5.68 -7.78 1.36
N ALA A 49 -4.53 -7.97 2.02
CA ALA A 49 -3.78 -6.85 2.55
C ALA A 49 -3.20 -6.03 1.39
N VAL A 50 -3.64 -4.79 1.24
CA VAL A 50 -3.03 -3.85 0.31
C VAL A 50 -1.92 -3.11 1.05
N ILE A 51 -0.70 -3.17 0.52
CA ILE A 51 0.47 -2.44 1.03
C ILE A 51 0.87 -1.31 0.08
N ASP A 52 1.45 -0.26 0.64
CA ASP A 52 2.10 0.81 -0.14
C ASP A 52 3.57 0.44 -0.34
N ALA A 53 3.89 -0.24 -1.44
CA ALA A 53 5.18 -0.88 -1.62
C ALA A 53 6.23 0.03 -2.27
N ILE A 54 7.50 -0.23 -1.94
CA ILE A 54 8.66 0.14 -2.75
C ILE A 54 8.76 -0.92 -3.85
N GLN A 55 8.80 -0.49 -5.11
CA GLN A 55 9.09 -1.33 -6.26
C GLN A 55 10.57 -1.27 -6.59
N THR A 56 11.18 -2.42 -6.88
CA THR A 56 12.58 -2.54 -7.31
C THR A 56 12.70 -3.53 -8.47
N ASP A 57 13.71 -3.38 -9.30
CA ASP A 57 14.11 -4.35 -10.32
C ASP A 57 15.14 -5.37 -9.79
N ALA A 58 15.63 -5.21 -8.55
CA ALA A 58 16.38 -6.27 -7.87
C ALA A 58 15.54 -7.55 -7.86
N ALA A 59 16.15 -8.67 -8.19
CA ALA A 59 15.45 -9.95 -8.29
C ALA A 59 14.93 -10.41 -6.90
N VAL A 60 13.63 -10.29 -6.67
CA VAL A 60 12.94 -10.79 -5.48
C VAL A 60 12.15 -12.04 -5.88
N ASN A 61 12.51 -13.18 -5.32
CA ASN A 61 11.91 -14.48 -5.59
C ASN A 61 11.32 -15.08 -4.31
N PRO A 62 10.44 -16.10 -4.41
CA PRO A 62 9.99 -16.86 -3.23
C PRO A 62 11.19 -17.36 -2.40
N GLY A 63 11.16 -17.05 -1.09
CA GLY A 63 12.28 -17.26 -0.15
C GLY A 63 13.07 -15.99 0.19
N ASN A 64 12.93 -14.90 -0.59
CA ASN A 64 13.45 -13.59 -0.20
C ASN A 64 12.47 -12.83 0.71
N SER A 65 11.19 -13.22 0.75
CA SER A 65 10.18 -12.60 1.61
C SER A 65 10.60 -12.65 3.08
N GLY A 66 10.49 -11.50 3.76
CA GLY A 66 10.95 -11.32 5.14
C GLY A 66 12.41 -10.90 5.25
N GLY A 67 13.22 -11.06 4.20
CA GLY A 67 14.59 -10.54 4.14
C GLY A 67 14.63 -9.03 3.93
N PRO A 68 15.76 -8.37 4.22
CA PRO A 68 15.88 -6.93 4.08
C PRO A 68 16.08 -6.48 2.62
N LEU A 69 15.50 -5.32 2.30
CA LEU A 69 15.96 -4.44 1.23
C LEU A 69 16.83 -3.37 1.89
N VAL A 70 18.10 -3.25 1.48
CA VAL A 70 19.03 -2.27 2.03
C VAL A 70 19.44 -1.25 0.98
N ASP A 71 19.79 -0.05 1.42
CA ASP A 71 20.39 1.00 0.57
C ASP A 71 21.90 0.79 0.38
N ALA A 72 22.55 1.67 -0.35
CA ALA A 72 23.99 1.62 -0.62
C ALA A 72 24.86 1.76 0.63
N SER A 73 24.32 2.25 1.74
CA SER A 73 25.03 2.33 3.04
C SER A 73 24.88 1.06 3.87
N GLY A 74 24.07 0.09 3.43
CA GLY A 74 23.71 -1.12 4.17
C GLY A 74 22.59 -0.90 5.20
N ALA A 75 21.93 0.26 5.20
CA ALA A 75 20.80 0.49 6.08
C ALA A 75 19.52 -0.15 5.51
N VAL A 76 18.74 -0.81 6.37
CA VAL A 76 17.48 -1.45 5.98
C VAL A 76 16.43 -0.39 5.66
N VAL A 77 15.97 -0.36 4.41
CA VAL A 77 14.96 0.58 3.91
C VAL A 77 13.63 -0.10 3.58
N GLY A 78 13.61 -1.44 3.53
CA GLY A 78 12.38 -2.20 3.32
C GLY A 78 12.51 -3.66 3.73
N ILE A 79 11.36 -4.35 3.74
CA ILE A 79 11.26 -5.80 3.93
C ILE A 79 10.76 -6.40 2.62
N ASN A 80 11.57 -7.27 2.00
CA ASN A 80 11.22 -7.92 0.75
C ASN A 80 9.91 -8.68 0.87
N SER A 81 9.04 -8.54 -0.12
CA SER A 81 7.82 -9.31 -0.25
C SER A 81 7.75 -9.90 -1.65
N ALA A 82 7.93 -11.21 -1.76
CA ALA A 82 7.77 -11.91 -3.02
C ALA A 82 6.27 -12.02 -3.32
N ILE A 83 5.78 -11.15 -4.19
CA ILE A 83 4.41 -11.18 -4.65
C ILE A 83 4.34 -12.20 -5.79
N ARG A 84 3.34 -13.08 -5.79
CA ARG A 84 3.02 -13.87 -6.95
C ARG A 84 2.65 -12.91 -8.08
N THR A 85 3.53 -12.78 -9.06
CA THR A 85 3.28 -12.01 -10.27
C THR A 85 2.08 -12.58 -11.02
N LEU A 86 1.28 -11.68 -11.59
CA LEU A 86 0.13 -11.94 -12.43
C LEU A 86 0.41 -13.04 -13.48
N GLY A 87 -0.27 -14.16 -13.35
CA GLY A 87 -0.38 -15.19 -14.38
C GLY A 87 0.56 -16.37 -14.25
N GLY A 88 0.05 -17.46 -13.64
CA GLY A 88 0.49 -18.86 -13.85
C GLY A 88 1.98 -19.13 -13.66
N ASP A 89 2.30 -20.26 -13.15
CA ASP A 89 3.55 -21.06 -13.15
C ASP A 89 4.93 -20.46 -13.51
N SER A 90 5.11 -19.17 -13.65
CA SER A 90 6.43 -18.56 -13.88
C SER A 90 7.19 -18.41 -12.56
N SER A 91 8.01 -19.39 -12.26
CA SER A 91 8.93 -19.44 -11.14
C SER A 91 10.12 -18.50 -11.40
N GLY A 92 10.01 -17.21 -11.11
CA GLY A 92 11.14 -16.31 -11.18
C GLY A 92 10.77 -14.83 -11.23
N SER A 93 11.70 -13.98 -10.79
CA SER A 93 11.56 -12.53 -10.90
C SER A 93 11.61 -12.10 -12.36
N ILE A 94 10.64 -11.29 -12.75
CA ILE A 94 10.58 -10.64 -14.08
C ILE A 94 11.07 -9.19 -14.03
N GLY A 95 11.87 -8.81 -13.02
CA GLY A 95 12.29 -7.43 -12.78
C GLY A 95 11.25 -6.59 -12.03
N LEU A 96 10.27 -7.23 -11.42
CA LEU A 96 9.27 -6.60 -10.56
C LEU A 96 9.37 -7.20 -9.14
N GLY A 97 10.17 -6.58 -8.30
CA GLY A 97 10.28 -6.87 -6.88
C GLY A 97 9.54 -5.81 -6.07
N PHE A 98 9.04 -6.19 -4.90
CA PHE A 98 8.34 -5.29 -3.99
C PHE A 98 8.85 -5.45 -2.58
N ALA A 99 8.89 -4.35 -1.84
CA ALA A 99 9.25 -4.36 -0.43
C ALA A 99 8.30 -3.46 0.37
N ILE A 100 7.97 -3.90 1.57
CA ILE A 100 7.24 -3.08 2.55
C ILE A 100 8.22 -2.01 3.05
N PRO A 101 7.89 -0.71 2.98
CA PRO A 101 8.75 0.35 3.50
C PRO A 101 9.08 0.13 4.98
N ILE A 102 10.33 0.36 5.36
CA ILE A 102 10.75 0.11 6.75
C ILE A 102 10.05 1.03 7.75
N ALA A 103 9.65 2.23 7.33
CA ALA A 103 8.84 3.14 8.16
C ALA A 103 7.50 2.48 8.53
N THR A 104 6.77 1.91 7.56
CA THR A 104 5.53 1.19 7.79
C THR A 104 5.74 -0.03 8.69
N ALA A 105 6.78 -0.83 8.42
CA ALA A 105 7.08 -2.01 9.25
C ALA A 105 7.39 -1.64 10.70
N LYS A 106 8.10 -0.53 10.92
CA LYS A 106 8.41 0.01 12.24
C LYS A 106 7.14 0.44 12.98
N ASP A 107 6.26 1.20 12.32
CA ASP A 107 5.00 1.66 12.92
C ASP A 107 4.10 0.48 13.35
N VAL A 108 4.00 -0.54 12.50
CA VAL A 108 3.27 -1.78 12.80
C VAL A 108 3.89 -2.51 14.00
N ALA A 109 5.21 -2.68 14.02
CA ALA A 109 5.92 -3.34 15.10
C ALA A 109 5.75 -2.59 16.44
N GLU A 110 5.83 -1.26 16.43
CA GLU A 110 5.62 -0.43 17.61
C GLU A 110 4.19 -0.53 18.16
N GLN A 111 3.18 -0.61 17.28
CA GLN A 111 1.79 -0.84 17.69
C GLN A 111 1.63 -2.21 18.35
N ILE A 112 2.17 -3.28 17.76
CA ILE A 112 2.11 -4.64 18.31
C ILE A 112 2.80 -4.70 19.68
N ILE A 113 3.98 -4.10 19.83
CA ILE A 113 4.72 -4.07 21.11
C ILE A 113 3.92 -3.31 22.18
N ARG A 114 3.25 -2.22 21.81
CA ARG A 114 2.53 -1.34 22.75
C ARG A 114 1.17 -1.87 23.16
N SER A 115 0.41 -2.44 22.22
CA SER A 115 -1.02 -2.79 22.42
C SER A 115 -1.38 -4.23 22.05
N GLY A 116 -0.45 -4.99 21.48
CA GLY A 116 -0.71 -6.37 21.03
C GLY A 116 -1.51 -6.47 19.73
N SER A 117 -1.93 -5.35 19.15
CA SER A 117 -2.73 -5.31 17.92
C SER A 117 -2.37 -4.10 17.05
N VAL A 118 -2.70 -4.19 15.77
CA VAL A 118 -2.58 -3.09 14.81
C VAL A 118 -3.96 -2.55 14.50
N GLN A 119 -4.12 -1.24 14.52
CA GLN A 119 -5.33 -0.56 14.07
C GLN A 119 -5.05 0.10 12.72
N HIS A 120 -5.89 -0.21 11.75
CA HIS A 120 -5.84 0.47 10.44
C HIS A 120 -6.90 1.56 10.39
N SER A 121 -6.53 2.71 9.83
CA SER A 121 -7.49 3.76 9.57
C SER A 121 -8.42 3.38 8.42
N THR A 122 -9.68 3.76 8.56
CA THR A 122 -10.73 3.49 7.57
C THR A 122 -11.65 4.69 7.42
N ILE A 123 -12.28 4.81 6.25
CA ILE A 123 -13.40 5.73 6.04
C ILE A 123 -14.76 5.01 6.09
N GLY A 124 -14.76 3.67 6.14
CA GLY A 124 -15.99 2.87 6.22
C GLY A 124 -16.77 2.83 4.91
N VAL A 125 -16.08 2.58 3.79
CA VAL A 125 -16.70 2.36 2.48
C VAL A 125 -16.21 1.08 1.85
N ASN A 126 -17.07 0.44 1.04
CA ASN A 126 -16.62 -0.51 0.02
C ASN A 126 -16.54 0.23 -1.31
N ALA A 127 -15.43 0.09 -2.00
CA ALA A 127 -15.21 0.75 -3.27
C ALA A 127 -14.70 -0.23 -4.33
N ARG A 128 -15.02 0.05 -5.58
CA ARG A 128 -14.43 -0.61 -6.75
C ARG A 128 -13.61 0.40 -7.55
N SER A 129 -12.66 -0.10 -8.34
CA SER A 129 -11.94 0.75 -9.27
C SER A 129 -12.87 1.23 -10.38
N ALA A 130 -12.95 2.55 -10.58
CA ALA A 130 -13.52 3.16 -11.75
C ALA A 130 -12.34 3.52 -12.67
N THR A 131 -12.26 2.83 -13.81
CA THR A 131 -11.17 2.97 -14.79
C THR A 131 -11.79 3.04 -16.18
N ASP A 132 -12.65 4.05 -16.40
CA ASP A 132 -13.30 4.26 -17.69
C ASP A 132 -12.44 5.11 -18.64
N GLY A 133 -11.26 5.56 -18.20
CA GLY A 133 -10.35 6.43 -18.93
C GLY A 133 -10.83 7.89 -19.02
N ILE A 134 -11.94 8.22 -18.37
CA ILE A 134 -12.48 9.58 -18.29
C ILE A 134 -12.36 10.07 -16.84
N THR A 135 -12.70 9.20 -15.89
CA THR A 135 -12.66 9.50 -14.46
C THR A 135 -12.10 8.30 -13.71
N ASP A 136 -10.79 8.21 -13.65
CA ASP A 136 -10.15 7.19 -12.84
C ASP A 136 -10.29 7.54 -11.35
N GLY A 137 -10.63 6.53 -10.53
CA GLY A 137 -10.83 6.73 -9.09
C GLY A 137 -11.41 5.50 -8.39
N ALA A 138 -11.75 5.67 -7.13
CA ALA A 138 -12.43 4.66 -6.32
C ALA A 138 -13.92 4.97 -6.22
N GLN A 139 -14.75 4.22 -6.95
CA GLN A 139 -16.20 4.38 -6.89
C GLN A 139 -16.78 3.69 -5.66
N VAL A 140 -17.45 4.45 -4.83
CA VAL A 140 -18.14 3.97 -3.62
C VAL A 140 -19.31 3.09 -4.02
N GLN A 141 -19.30 1.84 -3.54
CA GLN A 141 -20.36 0.85 -3.75
C GLN A 141 -21.30 0.76 -2.55
N ASN A 142 -20.76 0.97 -1.36
CA ASN A 142 -21.51 0.93 -0.12
C ASN A 142 -20.83 1.84 0.91
N VAL A 143 -21.64 2.47 1.75
CA VAL A 143 -21.20 3.30 2.88
C VAL A 143 -21.69 2.68 4.17
N GLN A 144 -20.78 2.42 5.10
CA GLN A 144 -21.11 1.90 6.43
C GLN A 144 -21.94 2.93 7.21
N GLY A 145 -23.15 2.52 7.60
CA GLY A 145 -24.02 3.39 8.38
C GLY A 145 -23.38 3.82 9.70
N GLY A 146 -23.37 5.13 9.96
CA GLY A 146 -22.73 5.71 11.16
C GLY A 146 -21.20 5.75 11.10
N GLY A 147 -20.59 5.31 10.00
CA GLY A 147 -19.14 5.38 9.81
C GLY A 147 -18.65 6.77 9.39
N PRO A 148 -17.31 6.95 9.30
CA PRO A 148 -16.68 8.22 8.94
C PRO A 148 -17.18 8.84 7.64
N ALA A 149 -17.29 8.02 6.57
CA ALA A 149 -17.77 8.48 5.27
C ALA A 149 -19.22 8.94 5.31
N ALA A 150 -20.09 8.19 6.02
CA ALA A 150 -21.50 8.59 6.20
C ALA A 150 -21.60 9.91 6.95
N ALA A 151 -20.80 10.10 8.02
CA ALA A 151 -20.77 11.35 8.79
C ALA A 151 -20.29 12.55 7.97
N ALA A 152 -19.39 12.31 7.00
CA ALA A 152 -18.88 13.33 6.09
C ALA A 152 -19.78 13.58 4.87
N GLY A 153 -20.87 12.81 4.71
CA GLY A 153 -21.82 12.96 3.60
C GLY A 153 -21.35 12.33 2.28
N ILE A 154 -20.40 11.40 2.33
CA ILE A 154 -20.05 10.54 1.20
C ILE A 154 -21.21 9.57 0.95
N ALA A 155 -21.55 9.35 -0.29
CA ALA A 155 -22.67 8.50 -0.71
C ALA A 155 -22.25 7.44 -1.73
N GLU A 156 -23.10 6.44 -1.87
CA GLU A 156 -22.96 5.45 -2.94
C GLU A 156 -22.99 6.14 -4.31
N GLY A 157 -22.12 5.69 -5.21
CA GLY A 157 -21.94 6.27 -6.54
C GLY A 157 -20.89 7.38 -6.63
N ASP A 158 -20.46 7.96 -5.50
CA ASP A 158 -19.35 8.93 -5.50
C ASP A 158 -18.07 8.27 -6.03
N VAL A 159 -17.27 9.01 -6.79
CA VAL A 159 -15.94 8.56 -7.24
C VAL A 159 -14.88 9.36 -6.49
N ILE A 160 -14.18 8.73 -5.56
CA ILE A 160 -13.10 9.36 -4.80
C ILE A 160 -11.86 9.40 -5.68
N THR A 161 -11.31 10.62 -5.86
CA THR A 161 -10.16 10.90 -6.72
C THR A 161 -8.94 11.38 -5.96
N LYS A 162 -9.10 11.80 -4.68
CA LYS A 162 -7.96 12.25 -3.85
C LYS A 162 -8.28 12.12 -2.37
N VAL A 163 -7.27 11.75 -1.56
CA VAL A 163 -7.32 11.75 -0.09
C VAL A 163 -6.07 12.47 0.43
N GLY A 164 -6.27 13.56 1.19
CA GLY A 164 -5.16 14.43 1.56
C GLY A 164 -4.45 14.96 0.32
N ASP A 165 -3.13 14.75 0.24
CA ASP A 165 -2.32 15.12 -0.93
C ASP A 165 -2.17 14.02 -1.96
N ARG A 166 -2.67 12.79 -1.67
CA ARG A 166 -2.50 11.62 -2.53
C ARG A 166 -3.65 11.48 -3.52
N GLN A 167 -3.31 11.36 -4.81
CA GLN A 167 -4.26 11.00 -5.86
C GLN A 167 -4.74 9.56 -5.69
N VAL A 168 -5.97 9.30 -6.09
CA VAL A 168 -6.65 8.00 -6.02
C VAL A 168 -7.19 7.67 -7.41
N GLY A 169 -6.52 6.79 -8.14
CA GLY A 169 -6.93 6.33 -9.47
C GLY A 169 -7.66 4.98 -9.44
N ASN A 170 -7.73 4.30 -8.28
CA ASN A 170 -8.41 3.01 -8.13
C ASN A 170 -8.69 2.69 -6.65
N ALA A 171 -9.41 1.58 -6.40
CA ALA A 171 -9.79 1.18 -5.05
C ALA A 171 -8.60 0.85 -4.14
N ASP A 172 -7.52 0.25 -4.68
CA ASP A 172 -6.34 -0.09 -3.87
C ASP A 172 -5.58 1.17 -3.45
N GLU A 173 -5.52 2.17 -4.32
CA GLU A 173 -4.95 3.49 -3.99
C GLU A 173 -5.76 4.20 -2.91
N LEU A 174 -7.09 4.06 -2.89
CA LEU A 174 -7.92 4.58 -1.82
C LEU A 174 -7.54 3.96 -0.47
N ILE A 175 -7.41 2.63 -0.40
CA ILE A 175 -7.03 1.93 0.83
C ILE A 175 -5.71 2.47 1.36
N VAL A 176 -4.70 2.56 0.50
CA VAL A 176 -3.38 3.04 0.89
C VAL A 176 -3.42 4.51 1.29
N ALA A 177 -4.12 5.37 0.53
CA ALA A 177 -4.23 6.79 0.83
C ALA A 177 -4.88 7.06 2.20
N VAL A 178 -5.87 6.25 2.57
CA VAL A 178 -6.49 6.32 3.91
C VAL A 178 -5.53 5.82 4.98
N ARG A 179 -4.91 4.65 4.78
CA ARG A 179 -4.03 4.00 5.78
C ARG A 179 -2.71 4.75 6.05
N GLN A 180 -2.31 5.68 5.19
CA GLN A 180 -1.17 6.57 5.45
C GLN A 180 -1.43 7.60 6.57
N ASN A 181 -2.67 7.78 6.96
CA ASN A 181 -3.06 8.74 7.98
C ASN A 181 -3.44 8.01 9.27
N PRO A 182 -3.13 8.53 10.46
CA PRO A 182 -3.50 7.87 11.72
C PRO A 182 -5.00 7.89 11.96
N VAL A 183 -5.48 6.93 12.74
CA VAL A 183 -6.87 6.90 13.25
C VAL A 183 -7.17 8.21 13.98
N GLY A 184 -8.34 8.79 13.73
CA GLY A 184 -8.78 10.06 14.27
C GLY A 184 -8.29 11.31 13.52
N ALA A 185 -7.41 11.15 12.53
CA ALA A 185 -7.02 12.28 11.67
C ALA A 185 -8.21 12.80 10.85
N VAL A 186 -8.25 14.12 10.65
CA VAL A 186 -9.21 14.75 9.74
C VAL A 186 -8.51 14.99 8.40
N VAL A 187 -8.99 14.35 7.36
CA VAL A 187 -8.40 14.42 6.02
C VAL A 187 -9.40 14.97 5.01
N PRO A 188 -8.98 15.86 4.09
CA PRO A 188 -9.80 16.25 2.97
C PRO A 188 -9.89 15.10 1.96
N VAL A 189 -11.10 14.80 1.51
CA VAL A 189 -11.39 13.81 0.47
C VAL A 189 -12.05 14.54 -0.69
N VAL A 190 -11.43 14.46 -1.85
CA VAL A 190 -12.00 14.97 -3.10
C VAL A 190 -12.73 13.85 -3.80
N LEU A 191 -13.95 14.11 -4.20
CA LEU A 191 -14.80 13.16 -4.91
C LEU A 191 -15.57 13.84 -6.04
N LEU A 192 -16.03 13.02 -6.98
CA LEU A 192 -16.93 13.42 -8.03
C LEU A 192 -18.31 12.82 -7.75
N ARG A 193 -19.34 13.67 -7.71
CA ARG A 193 -20.76 13.33 -7.60
C ARG A 193 -21.51 13.94 -8.77
N ASP A 194 -22.14 13.12 -9.59
CA ASP A 194 -22.86 13.57 -10.80
C ASP A 194 -22.00 14.48 -11.70
N GLY A 195 -20.71 14.14 -11.83
CA GLY A 195 -19.74 14.88 -12.64
C GLY A 195 -19.27 16.21 -12.02
N ARG A 196 -19.64 16.51 -10.77
CA ARG A 196 -19.18 17.70 -10.04
C ARG A 196 -18.18 17.35 -8.97
N GLU A 197 -17.05 18.04 -8.97
CA GLU A 197 -16.05 17.89 -7.95
C GLU A 197 -16.52 18.50 -6.61
N MET A 198 -16.31 17.77 -5.55
CA MET A 198 -16.61 18.17 -4.17
C MET A 198 -15.46 17.79 -3.27
N THR A 199 -15.24 18.57 -2.21
CA THR A 199 -14.30 18.23 -1.15
C THR A 199 -15.06 18.14 0.17
N VAL A 200 -14.87 17.01 0.85
CA VAL A 200 -15.44 16.78 2.19
C VAL A 200 -14.31 16.48 3.19
N SER A 201 -14.49 16.87 4.45
CA SER A 201 -13.55 16.54 5.52
C SER A 201 -14.01 15.27 6.23
N VAL A 202 -13.17 14.25 6.25
CA VAL A 202 -13.47 12.96 6.87
C VAL A 202 -12.59 12.78 8.11
N THR A 203 -13.19 12.51 9.26
CA THR A 203 -12.46 12.05 10.46
C THR A 203 -12.30 10.53 10.36
N LEU A 204 -11.07 10.03 10.23
CA LEU A 204 -10.80 8.62 10.03
C LEU A 204 -11.17 7.78 11.26
N GLY A 205 -11.85 6.67 11.04
CA GLY A 205 -12.13 5.65 12.05
C GLY A 205 -11.04 4.57 12.09
N SER A 206 -11.27 3.52 12.87
CA SER A 206 -10.42 2.32 12.96
C SER A 206 -11.18 1.07 12.53
N GLU A 207 -10.49 0.15 11.90
CA GLU A 207 -10.91 -1.23 11.66
C GLU A 207 -9.93 -2.22 12.30
#